data_d40b82f0e064a52c5f93c4955cf1c4fd
#
_entry.id   d40b82f0e064a52c5f93c4955cf1c4fd
#
_cell.length_a   1.000
_cell.length_b   1.000
_cell.length_c   1.000
_cell.angle_alpha   90.00
_cell.angle_beta   90.00
_cell.angle_gamma   90.00
#
_symmetry.space_group_name_H-M   'P 1'
#
loop_
_entity.id
_entity.type
_entity.pdbx_description
1 polymer ?
#
loop_
_entity_poly.entity_id
_entity_poly.type
_entity_poly.pdbx_seq_one_letter_code
_entity_poly.pdbx_strand_id
1 'polypeptide(L)'
;MTETEVIDKYICQHIEPEGDYLYRLYRATNIHTIHGRMASGHIQGRLLKMLVEMIRPNNILEVGTFSGYSAICLAEGLKEGGKLYTFEINDEMEDFTRPWIEGSSVADKIDFRIGDANIEAPKLGITFDMAFVDGDKRTYLETYEMVLGLLNPGGYILADNTLWDGHVTDSCYDHDHQTQGIRKFNDFIAKDPRVEVVILPLRDGLTPVSYTHLTLPT
;
A
#
# COMPACT_ATOMS: atom_id res chain seq x y z
N MET A 1 -12.83 -12.88 22.26
CA MET A 1 -11.62 -12.24 21.72
C MET A 1 -10.58 -13.31 21.47
N THR A 2 -10.04 -13.36 20.26
CA THR A 2 -8.90 -14.23 19.93
C THR A 2 -7.64 -13.69 20.59
N GLU A 3 -6.58 -14.49 20.68
CA GLU A 3 -5.27 -14.06 21.22
C GLU A 3 -4.73 -12.88 20.42
N THR A 4 -4.88 -12.90 19.09
CA THR A 4 -4.51 -11.81 18.18
C THR A 4 -5.23 -10.52 18.51
N GLU A 5 -6.57 -10.54 18.72
CA GLU A 5 -7.35 -9.34 19.09
C GLU A 5 -6.89 -8.72 20.42
N VAL A 6 -6.44 -9.52 21.35
CA VAL A 6 -5.92 -9.03 22.66
C VAL A 6 -4.58 -8.32 22.47
N ILE A 7 -3.70 -8.90 21.64
CA ILE A 7 -2.39 -8.30 21.31
C ILE A 7 -2.58 -7.01 20.51
N ASP A 8 -3.43 -6.99 19.50
CA ASP A 8 -3.70 -5.79 18.69
C ASP A 8 -4.24 -4.66 19.54
N LYS A 9 -5.17 -4.96 20.46
CA LYS A 9 -5.66 -3.97 21.43
C LYS A 9 -4.55 -3.39 22.30
N TYR A 10 -3.66 -4.23 22.79
CA TYR A 10 -2.50 -3.78 23.55
C TYR A 10 -1.59 -2.87 22.73
N ILE A 11 -1.27 -3.27 21.48
CA ILE A 11 -0.46 -2.49 20.56
C ILE A 11 -1.09 -1.12 20.34
N CYS A 12 -2.39 -1.08 19.99
CA CYS A 12 -3.10 0.19 19.74
C CYS A 12 -3.12 1.15 20.93
N GLN A 13 -2.98 0.63 22.17
CA GLN A 13 -2.87 1.45 23.39
C GLN A 13 -1.45 2.00 23.64
N HIS A 14 -0.44 1.50 22.93
CA HIS A 14 0.97 1.83 23.14
C HIS A 14 1.67 2.44 21.92
N ILE A 15 0.92 2.72 20.84
CA ILE A 15 1.42 3.40 19.64
C ILE A 15 0.74 4.77 19.50
N GLU A 16 1.24 5.59 18.55
CA GLU A 16 0.60 6.86 18.21
C GLU A 16 -0.89 6.66 17.87
N PRO A 17 -1.81 7.45 18.44
CA PRO A 17 -3.23 7.37 18.13
C PRO A 17 -3.49 7.62 16.64
N GLU A 18 -4.46 6.91 16.06
CA GLU A 18 -4.89 7.19 14.68
C GLU A 18 -5.59 8.55 14.51
N GLY A 19 -6.12 9.10 15.61
CA GLY A 19 -6.88 10.34 15.61
C GLY A 19 -8.35 10.16 15.18
N ASP A 20 -9.18 11.14 15.56
CA ASP A 20 -10.64 11.08 15.34
C ASP A 20 -11.03 10.98 13.86
N TYR A 21 -10.26 11.61 12.97
CA TYR A 21 -10.58 11.62 11.54
C TYR A 21 -10.44 10.24 10.91
N LEU A 22 -9.29 9.60 11.10
CA LEU A 22 -9.04 8.25 10.59
C LEU A 22 -9.93 7.21 11.26
N TYR A 23 -10.19 7.33 12.57
CA TYR A 23 -11.16 6.47 13.26
C TYR A 23 -12.55 6.55 12.64
N ARG A 24 -13.04 7.76 12.33
CA ARG A 24 -14.35 7.96 11.68
C ARG A 24 -14.35 7.41 10.26
N LEU A 25 -13.28 7.62 9.49
CA LEU A 25 -13.13 7.03 8.15
C LEU A 25 -13.16 5.50 8.22
N TYR A 26 -12.36 4.89 9.11
CA TYR A 26 -12.34 3.44 9.29
C TYR A 26 -13.71 2.89 9.64
N ARG A 27 -14.40 3.55 10.57
CA ARG A 27 -15.78 3.19 10.95
C ARG A 27 -16.75 3.32 9.78
N ALA A 28 -16.69 4.43 9.03
CA ALA A 28 -17.55 4.65 7.87
C ALA A 28 -17.30 3.60 6.78
N THR A 29 -16.04 3.25 6.52
CA THR A 29 -15.66 2.18 5.59
C THR A 29 -16.32 0.87 5.97
N ASN A 30 -16.27 0.47 7.24
CA ASN A 30 -16.88 -0.78 7.70
C ASN A 30 -18.41 -0.77 7.66
N ILE A 31 -19.06 0.40 7.73
CA ILE A 31 -20.53 0.52 7.71
C ILE A 31 -21.06 0.61 6.27
N HIS A 32 -20.34 1.29 5.37
CA HIS A 32 -20.88 1.69 4.06
C HIS A 32 -20.25 0.95 2.88
N THR A 33 -19.20 0.13 3.10
CA THR A 33 -18.59 -0.66 2.03
C THR A 33 -18.76 -2.16 2.29
N ILE A 34 -18.79 -2.96 1.20
CA ILE A 34 -18.97 -4.43 1.30
C ILE A 34 -17.75 -5.10 1.93
N HIS A 35 -16.56 -4.54 1.72
CA HIS A 35 -15.29 -5.12 2.13
C HIS A 35 -14.52 -4.22 3.12
N GLY A 36 -15.19 -3.72 4.16
CA GLY A 36 -14.59 -2.79 5.13
C GLY A 36 -13.27 -3.26 5.75
N ARG A 37 -13.04 -4.58 5.83
CA ARG A 37 -11.78 -5.18 6.32
C ARG A 37 -10.56 -4.89 5.43
N MET A 38 -10.76 -4.45 4.17
CA MET A 38 -9.67 -4.09 3.27
C MET A 38 -8.93 -2.82 3.71
N ALA A 39 -9.56 -1.95 4.51
CA ALA A 39 -8.87 -0.78 5.05
C ALA A 39 -7.68 -1.19 5.94
N SER A 40 -6.55 -0.52 5.77
CA SER A 40 -5.29 -0.83 6.47
C SER A 40 -5.41 -0.81 8.00
N GLY A 41 -6.22 0.13 8.55
CA GLY A 41 -6.44 0.25 9.99
C GLY A 41 -5.29 0.87 10.76
N HIS A 42 -5.46 1.02 12.09
CA HIS A 42 -4.61 1.84 12.94
C HIS A 42 -3.13 1.43 12.92
N ILE A 43 -2.82 0.14 13.16
CA ILE A 43 -1.42 -0.32 13.28
C ILE A 43 -0.66 -0.12 11.97
N GLN A 44 -1.21 -0.60 10.87
CA GLN A 44 -0.58 -0.46 9.55
C GLN A 44 -0.54 1.00 9.09
N GLY A 45 -1.59 1.78 9.34
CA GLY A 45 -1.61 3.19 9.00
C GLY A 45 -0.51 3.99 9.69
N ARG A 46 -0.27 3.74 10.98
CA ARG A 46 0.85 4.41 11.71
C ARG A 46 2.22 3.94 11.23
N LEU A 47 2.35 2.66 10.87
CA LEU A 47 3.57 2.15 10.24
C LEU A 47 3.83 2.81 8.88
N LEU A 48 2.82 2.92 8.01
CA LEU A 48 2.95 3.58 6.71
C LEU A 48 3.40 5.04 6.87
N LYS A 49 2.77 5.80 7.77
CA LYS A 49 3.20 7.18 8.11
C LYS A 49 4.68 7.21 8.53
N MET A 50 5.07 6.35 9.48
CA MET A 50 6.44 6.31 10.00
C MET A 50 7.46 5.95 8.90
N LEU A 51 7.15 5.00 8.02
CA LEU A 51 8.02 4.64 6.90
C LEU A 51 8.20 5.83 5.93
N VAL A 52 7.14 6.59 5.64
CA VAL A 52 7.24 7.81 4.82
C VAL A 52 8.12 8.86 5.51
N GLU A 53 7.99 9.06 6.82
CA GLU A 53 8.84 9.97 7.59
C GLU A 53 10.32 9.55 7.57
N MET A 54 10.61 8.23 7.60
CA MET A 54 11.97 7.67 7.54
C MET A 54 12.57 7.78 6.14
N ILE A 55 11.82 7.44 5.09
CA ILE A 55 12.27 7.43 3.68
C ILE A 55 12.34 8.87 3.14
N ARG A 56 11.44 9.77 3.58
CA ARG A 56 11.33 11.18 3.15
C ARG A 56 11.15 11.35 1.64
N PRO A 57 10.24 10.60 1.01
CA PRO A 57 10.03 10.68 -0.43
C PRO A 57 9.53 12.07 -0.86
N ASN A 58 9.79 12.45 -2.12
CA ASN A 58 9.13 13.59 -2.76
C ASN A 58 7.81 13.15 -3.36
N ASN A 59 7.82 12.03 -4.10
CA ASN A 59 6.64 11.49 -4.75
C ASN A 59 6.40 10.06 -4.28
N ILE A 60 5.15 9.78 -3.90
CA ILE A 60 4.67 8.43 -3.59
C ILE A 60 3.64 8.02 -4.64
N LEU A 61 3.73 6.80 -5.14
CA LEU A 61 2.68 6.14 -5.92
C LEU A 61 1.91 5.17 -5.03
N GLU A 62 0.59 5.27 -5.01
CA GLU A 62 -0.27 4.26 -4.38
C GLU A 62 -1.15 3.59 -5.43
N VAL A 63 -1.15 2.27 -5.45
CA VAL A 63 -1.98 1.43 -6.32
C VAL A 63 -3.02 0.73 -5.48
N GLY A 64 -4.28 1.18 -5.60
CA GLY A 64 -5.40 0.76 -4.76
C GLY A 64 -5.66 1.75 -3.63
N THR A 65 -6.54 2.74 -3.88
CA THR A 65 -6.93 3.77 -2.89
C THR A 65 -7.99 3.26 -1.92
N PHE A 66 -8.94 2.47 -2.44
CA PHE A 66 -10.14 2.01 -1.74
C PHE A 66 -10.83 3.16 -1.01
N SER A 67 -10.86 3.17 0.32
CA SER A 67 -11.51 4.20 1.13
C SER A 67 -10.65 5.45 1.38
N GLY A 68 -9.38 5.45 0.97
CA GLY A 68 -8.42 6.53 1.21
C GLY A 68 -7.73 6.50 2.56
N TYR A 69 -7.91 5.44 3.36
CA TYR A 69 -7.31 5.35 4.69
C TYR A 69 -5.76 5.32 4.62
N SER A 70 -5.20 4.43 3.82
CA SER A 70 -3.75 4.35 3.57
C SER A 70 -3.21 5.62 2.92
N ALA A 71 -3.94 6.18 1.94
CA ALA A 71 -3.60 7.43 1.27
C ALA A 71 -3.38 8.58 2.27
N ILE A 72 -4.32 8.76 3.21
CA ILE A 72 -4.22 9.80 4.24
C ILE A 72 -3.02 9.52 5.16
N CYS A 73 -2.83 8.26 5.60
CA CYS A 73 -1.69 7.89 6.45
C CYS A 73 -0.34 8.14 5.77
N LEU A 74 -0.19 7.79 4.48
CA LEU A 74 1.00 8.06 3.69
C LEU A 74 1.24 9.57 3.56
N ALA A 75 0.19 10.33 3.26
CA ALA A 75 0.27 11.78 3.09
C ALA A 75 0.60 12.52 4.40
N GLU A 76 0.17 12.01 5.57
CA GLU A 76 0.55 12.55 6.88
C GLU A 76 2.07 12.49 7.11
N GLY A 77 2.75 11.43 6.61
CA GLY A 77 4.20 11.28 6.73
C GLY A 77 5.01 12.13 5.74
N LEU A 78 4.37 12.67 4.68
CA LEU A 78 5.05 13.46 3.66
C LEU A 78 5.57 14.78 4.21
N LYS A 79 6.82 15.11 3.87
CA LYS A 79 7.40 16.42 4.11
C LYS A 79 6.67 17.50 3.32
N GLU A 80 6.97 18.78 3.62
CA GLU A 80 6.49 19.91 2.84
C GLU A 80 6.92 19.80 1.37
N GLY A 81 5.97 20.04 0.45
CA GLY A 81 6.17 19.88 -1.00
C GLY A 81 6.14 18.44 -1.51
N GLY A 82 6.04 17.43 -0.62
CA GLY A 82 5.86 16.04 -1.04
C GLY A 82 4.45 15.78 -1.57
N LYS A 83 4.30 14.80 -2.48
CA LYS A 83 3.03 14.50 -3.15
C LYS A 83 2.77 12.99 -3.18
N LEU A 84 1.53 12.60 -2.92
CA LEU A 84 1.00 11.26 -3.13
C LEU A 84 0.11 11.27 -4.37
N TYR A 85 0.35 10.33 -5.27
CA TYR A 85 -0.51 10.02 -6.42
C TYR A 85 -1.14 8.66 -6.18
N THR A 86 -2.45 8.62 -6.00
CA THR A 86 -3.18 7.41 -5.66
C THR A 86 -4.25 7.10 -6.68
N PHE A 87 -4.37 5.82 -7.06
CA PHE A 87 -5.24 5.34 -8.11
C PHE A 87 -6.22 4.30 -7.60
N GLU A 88 -7.51 4.49 -7.92
CA GLU A 88 -8.57 3.52 -7.67
C GLU A 88 -9.18 3.08 -8.99
N ILE A 89 -9.20 1.77 -9.23
CA ILE A 89 -9.76 1.21 -10.47
C ILE A 89 -11.28 1.13 -10.44
N ASN A 90 -11.87 0.99 -9.24
CA ASN A 90 -13.32 0.93 -9.05
C ASN A 90 -13.91 2.33 -8.91
N ASP A 91 -14.54 2.84 -9.98
CA ASP A 91 -15.15 4.17 -10.01
C ASP A 91 -16.35 4.32 -9.04
N GLU A 92 -16.99 3.21 -8.63
CA GLU A 92 -18.06 3.25 -7.60
C GLU A 92 -17.55 3.72 -6.24
N MET A 93 -16.24 3.64 -5.99
CA MET A 93 -15.63 4.13 -4.74
C MET A 93 -15.43 5.65 -4.73
N GLU A 94 -15.52 6.33 -5.87
CA GLU A 94 -15.22 7.77 -5.96
C GLU A 94 -16.08 8.61 -5.00
N ASP A 95 -17.40 8.39 -5.04
CA ASP A 95 -18.36 9.16 -4.22
C ASP A 95 -18.15 8.95 -2.72
N PHE A 96 -17.64 7.79 -2.31
CA PHE A 96 -17.27 7.53 -0.92
C PHE A 96 -15.92 8.14 -0.57
N THR A 97 -14.89 7.89 -1.38
CA THR A 97 -13.49 8.16 -1.05
C THR A 97 -13.10 9.62 -1.18
N ARG A 98 -13.56 10.30 -2.27
CA ARG A 98 -13.19 11.69 -2.55
C ARG A 98 -13.51 12.66 -1.41
N PRO A 99 -14.71 12.65 -0.80
CA PRO A 99 -15.03 13.55 0.32
C PRO A 99 -14.13 13.33 1.55
N TRP A 100 -13.69 12.08 1.79
CA TRP A 100 -12.77 11.80 2.91
C TRP A 100 -11.35 12.31 2.64
N ILE A 101 -10.86 12.19 1.41
CA ILE A 101 -9.55 12.74 1.03
C ILE A 101 -9.61 14.27 1.11
N GLU A 102 -10.57 14.90 0.46
CA GLU A 102 -10.71 16.37 0.41
C GLU A 102 -10.97 17.01 1.78
N GLY A 103 -11.66 16.30 2.69
CA GLY A 103 -11.89 16.76 4.06
C GLY A 103 -10.72 16.51 5.02
N SER A 104 -9.66 15.84 4.59
CA SER A 104 -8.50 15.56 5.44
C SER A 104 -7.57 16.77 5.57
N SER A 105 -6.77 16.81 6.63
CA SER A 105 -5.76 17.86 6.84
C SER A 105 -4.59 17.80 5.86
N VAL A 106 -4.52 16.75 5.03
CA VAL A 106 -3.46 16.50 4.05
C VAL A 106 -3.98 16.44 2.62
N ALA A 107 -5.18 16.96 2.37
CA ALA A 107 -5.82 16.94 1.06
C ALA A 107 -4.95 17.57 -0.04
N ASP A 108 -4.24 18.64 0.28
CA ASP A 108 -3.35 19.34 -0.62
C ASP A 108 -2.14 18.50 -1.09
N LYS A 109 -1.79 17.46 -0.34
CA LYS A 109 -0.70 16.53 -0.69
C LYS A 109 -1.15 15.34 -1.53
N ILE A 110 -2.46 15.11 -1.71
CA ILE A 110 -3.01 13.91 -2.37
C ILE A 110 -3.57 14.27 -3.74
N ASP A 111 -3.11 13.56 -4.77
CA ASP A 111 -3.70 13.55 -6.12
C ASP A 111 -4.44 12.21 -6.30
N PHE A 112 -5.76 12.23 -6.05
CA PHE A 112 -6.62 11.05 -6.16
C PHE A 112 -7.24 10.94 -7.53
N ARG A 113 -7.03 9.81 -8.19
CA ARG A 113 -7.49 9.52 -9.56
C ARG A 113 -8.24 8.21 -9.66
N ILE A 114 -9.30 8.21 -10.46
CA ILE A 114 -9.99 6.98 -10.86
C ILE A 114 -9.33 6.47 -12.15
N GLY A 115 -8.96 5.19 -12.15
CA GLY A 115 -8.37 4.49 -13.29
C GLY A 115 -7.39 3.40 -12.91
N ASP A 116 -6.98 2.62 -13.89
CA ASP A 116 -5.96 1.59 -13.71
C ASP A 116 -4.58 2.23 -13.57
N ALA A 117 -3.96 2.06 -12.42
CA ALA A 117 -2.62 2.58 -12.12
C ALA A 117 -1.57 2.10 -13.14
N ASN A 118 -1.68 0.86 -13.63
CA ASN A 118 -0.74 0.31 -14.61
C ASN A 118 -0.77 1.09 -15.94
N ILE A 119 -1.91 1.73 -16.25
CA ILE A 119 -2.10 2.51 -17.47
C ILE A 119 -1.86 4.00 -17.23
N GLU A 120 -2.33 4.52 -16.10
CA GLU A 120 -2.41 5.96 -15.84
C GLU A 120 -1.14 6.54 -15.18
N ALA A 121 -0.48 5.75 -14.29
CA ALA A 121 0.72 6.25 -13.62
C ALA A 121 1.88 6.54 -14.59
N PRO A 122 2.17 5.71 -15.62
CA PRO A 122 3.21 6.04 -16.62
C PRO A 122 2.93 7.34 -17.40
N LYS A 123 1.66 7.72 -17.59
CA LYS A 123 1.28 8.95 -18.33
C LYS A 123 1.58 10.23 -17.55
N LEU A 124 1.83 10.13 -16.24
CA LEU A 124 2.21 11.30 -15.44
C LEU A 124 3.56 11.89 -15.85
N GLY A 125 4.45 11.07 -16.44
CA GLY A 125 5.79 11.53 -16.87
C GLY A 125 6.70 11.95 -15.70
N ILE A 126 6.45 11.43 -14.49
CA ILE A 126 7.23 11.67 -13.28
C ILE A 126 7.78 10.36 -12.74
N THR A 127 8.77 10.45 -11.84
CA THR A 127 9.31 9.31 -11.11
C THR A 127 8.95 9.38 -9.64
N PHE A 128 9.01 8.25 -8.97
CA PHE A 128 8.63 8.08 -7.58
C PHE A 128 9.82 7.64 -6.72
N ASP A 129 9.82 8.02 -5.44
CA ASP A 129 10.80 7.58 -4.46
C ASP A 129 10.28 6.43 -3.60
N MET A 130 8.96 6.27 -3.57
CA MET A 130 8.27 5.24 -2.84
C MET A 130 6.99 4.83 -3.56
N ALA A 131 6.61 3.56 -3.46
CA ALA A 131 5.31 3.08 -3.88
C ALA A 131 4.67 2.21 -2.80
N PHE A 132 3.34 2.27 -2.68
CA PHE A 132 2.51 1.35 -1.91
C PHE A 132 1.60 0.60 -2.86
N VAL A 133 1.71 -0.73 -2.91
CA VAL A 133 0.97 -1.58 -3.83
C VAL A 133 -0.02 -2.42 -3.05
N ASP A 134 -1.31 -2.13 -3.23
CA ASP A 134 -2.44 -2.86 -2.64
C ASP A 134 -3.58 -3.04 -3.66
N GLY A 135 -3.21 -3.34 -4.89
CA GLY A 135 -4.15 -3.60 -5.98
C GLY A 135 -4.57 -5.05 -6.13
N ASP A 136 -5.07 -5.41 -7.33
CA ASP A 136 -5.48 -6.77 -7.68
C ASP A 136 -4.29 -7.74 -7.62
N LYS A 137 -4.42 -8.76 -6.80
CA LYS A 137 -3.35 -9.74 -6.53
C LYS A 137 -3.01 -10.60 -7.74
N ARG A 138 -3.93 -10.75 -8.70
CA ARG A 138 -3.70 -11.48 -9.96
C ARG A 138 -2.67 -10.80 -10.86
N THR A 139 -2.56 -9.47 -10.77
CA THR A 139 -1.67 -8.64 -11.60
C THR A 139 -0.47 -8.06 -10.81
N TYR A 140 -0.18 -8.61 -9.63
CA TYR A 140 0.85 -8.07 -8.75
C TYR A 140 2.23 -7.99 -9.38
N LEU A 141 2.62 -9.01 -10.15
CA LEU A 141 3.91 -9.00 -10.83
C LEU A 141 3.98 -7.93 -11.92
N GLU A 142 2.92 -7.78 -12.70
CA GLU A 142 2.80 -6.77 -13.74
C GLU A 142 2.85 -5.35 -13.13
N THR A 143 2.13 -5.15 -12.02
CA THR A 143 2.16 -3.89 -11.26
C THR A 143 3.54 -3.61 -10.68
N TYR A 144 4.21 -4.62 -10.13
CA TYR A 144 5.59 -4.49 -9.65
C TYR A 144 6.56 -4.02 -10.74
N GLU A 145 6.52 -4.62 -11.92
CA GLU A 145 7.40 -4.23 -13.04
C GLU A 145 7.09 -2.79 -13.52
N MET A 146 5.82 -2.42 -13.58
CA MET A 146 5.42 -1.05 -13.90
C MET A 146 5.95 -0.06 -12.86
N VAL A 147 5.74 -0.34 -11.58
CA VAL A 147 6.20 0.52 -10.47
C VAL A 147 7.72 0.64 -10.48
N LEU A 148 8.45 -0.49 -10.62
CA LEU A 148 9.91 -0.49 -10.65
C LEU A 148 10.46 0.35 -11.81
N GLY A 149 9.76 0.35 -12.96
CA GLY A 149 10.11 1.18 -14.12
C GLY A 149 9.92 2.69 -13.89
N LEU A 150 9.12 3.08 -12.90
CA LEU A 150 8.87 4.47 -12.51
C LEU A 150 9.62 4.89 -11.25
N LEU A 151 10.25 3.93 -10.54
CA LEU A 151 10.91 4.18 -9.26
C LEU A 151 12.32 4.74 -9.47
N ASN A 152 12.66 5.75 -8.69
CA ASN A 152 14.03 6.25 -8.64
C ASN A 152 14.97 5.20 -8.03
N PRO A 153 16.22 5.06 -8.50
CA PRO A 153 17.22 4.24 -7.82
C PRO A 153 17.35 4.61 -6.34
N GLY A 154 17.35 3.61 -5.45
CA GLY A 154 17.31 3.80 -4.00
C GLY A 154 15.89 4.00 -3.43
N GLY A 155 14.86 3.95 -4.27
CA GLY A 155 13.47 4.02 -3.84
C GLY A 155 12.97 2.69 -3.25
N TYR A 156 11.74 2.74 -2.71
CA TYR A 156 11.13 1.61 -1.99
C TYR A 156 9.75 1.28 -2.53
N ILE A 157 9.43 -0.02 -2.59
CA ILE A 157 8.07 -0.51 -2.80
C ILE A 157 7.61 -1.19 -1.50
N LEU A 158 6.41 -0.89 -1.06
CA LEU A 158 5.72 -1.62 -0.01
C LEU A 158 4.56 -2.38 -0.65
N ALA A 159 4.66 -3.71 -0.73
CA ALA A 159 3.60 -4.56 -1.27
C ALA A 159 2.78 -5.16 -0.12
N ASP A 160 1.47 -4.94 -0.13
CA ASP A 160 0.56 -5.43 0.92
C ASP A 160 -0.02 -6.81 0.59
N ASN A 161 -0.47 -7.53 1.60
CA ASN A 161 -1.12 -8.85 1.56
C ASN A 161 -0.27 -9.96 0.90
N THR A 162 1.03 -9.92 1.04
CA THR A 162 1.95 -10.86 0.39
C THR A 162 1.98 -12.25 1.03
N LEU A 163 1.35 -12.43 2.21
CA LEU A 163 1.10 -13.73 2.84
C LEU A 163 -0.34 -14.23 2.62
N TRP A 164 -1.26 -13.34 2.23
CA TRP A 164 -2.61 -13.64 1.79
C TRP A 164 -3.35 -14.62 2.73
N ASP A 165 -3.57 -14.23 4.00
CA ASP A 165 -4.19 -15.07 5.06
C ASP A 165 -3.54 -16.46 5.22
N GLY A 166 -2.26 -16.60 4.83
CA GLY A 166 -1.55 -17.89 4.85
C GLY A 166 -1.82 -18.77 3.64
N HIS A 167 -2.69 -18.37 2.71
CA HIS A 167 -3.02 -19.15 1.50
C HIS A 167 -1.79 -19.46 0.65
N VAL A 168 -0.76 -18.63 0.71
CA VAL A 168 0.50 -18.85 -0.03
C VAL A 168 1.20 -20.16 0.33
N THR A 169 0.93 -20.73 1.52
CA THR A 169 1.50 -21.99 1.98
C THR A 169 0.55 -23.16 1.95
N ASP A 170 -0.73 -22.95 1.63
CA ASP A 170 -1.78 -23.96 1.66
C ASP A 170 -2.15 -24.43 0.25
N SER A 171 -1.98 -25.73 -0.01
CA SER A 171 -2.30 -26.35 -1.30
C SER A 171 -3.81 -26.35 -1.65
N CYS A 172 -4.70 -26.13 -0.66
CA CYS A 172 -6.13 -25.97 -0.91
C CYS A 172 -6.42 -24.78 -1.84
N TYR A 173 -5.51 -23.80 -1.88
CA TYR A 173 -5.63 -22.59 -2.70
C TYR A 173 -4.82 -22.61 -4.00
N ASP A 174 -4.33 -23.78 -4.44
CA ASP A 174 -3.52 -23.90 -5.68
C ASP A 174 -4.27 -23.46 -6.94
N HIS A 175 -5.61 -23.48 -6.91
CA HIS A 175 -6.45 -23.04 -8.02
C HIS A 175 -7.02 -21.62 -7.85
N ASP A 176 -6.74 -20.95 -6.72
CA ASP A 176 -7.14 -19.58 -6.52
C ASP A 176 -6.20 -18.61 -7.27
N HIS A 177 -6.76 -17.86 -8.20
CA HIS A 177 -5.98 -16.98 -9.06
C HIS A 177 -5.27 -15.83 -8.31
N GLN A 178 -5.82 -15.37 -7.20
CA GLN A 178 -5.17 -14.34 -6.39
C GLN A 178 -3.97 -14.91 -5.64
N THR A 179 -4.12 -16.08 -5.03
CA THR A 179 -3.03 -16.82 -4.39
C THR A 179 -1.91 -17.16 -5.37
N GLN A 180 -2.27 -17.61 -6.59
CA GLN A 180 -1.28 -17.85 -7.65
C GLN A 180 -0.51 -16.59 -8.04
N GLY A 181 -1.21 -15.44 -8.14
CA GLY A 181 -0.58 -14.17 -8.45
C GLY A 181 0.42 -13.73 -7.38
N ILE A 182 0.04 -13.83 -6.09
CA ILE A 182 0.94 -13.51 -4.97
C ILE A 182 2.13 -14.47 -4.90
N ARG A 183 1.92 -15.78 -5.06
CA ARG A 183 3.05 -16.74 -5.10
C ARG A 183 4.02 -16.41 -6.24
N LYS A 184 3.49 -16.15 -7.44
CA LYS A 184 4.30 -15.76 -8.62
C LYS A 184 5.11 -14.49 -8.33
N PHE A 185 4.49 -13.49 -7.71
CA PHE A 185 5.16 -12.25 -7.30
C PHE A 185 6.26 -12.54 -6.28
N ASN A 186 5.95 -13.23 -5.18
CA ASN A 186 6.93 -13.55 -4.13
C ASN A 186 8.12 -14.34 -4.66
N ASP A 187 7.87 -15.37 -5.50
CA ASP A 187 8.91 -16.21 -6.10
C ASP A 187 9.80 -15.41 -7.06
N PHE A 188 9.24 -14.44 -7.77
CA PHE A 188 9.96 -13.59 -8.69
C PHE A 188 10.88 -12.61 -7.96
N ILE A 189 10.32 -11.81 -7.03
CA ILE A 189 11.10 -10.77 -6.34
C ILE A 189 12.21 -11.35 -5.47
N ALA A 190 12.02 -12.56 -4.91
CA ALA A 190 13.04 -13.26 -4.14
C ALA A 190 14.30 -13.60 -4.95
N LYS A 191 14.22 -13.56 -6.27
CA LYS A 191 15.32 -13.87 -7.21
C LYS A 191 15.70 -12.68 -8.08
N ASP A 192 15.02 -11.55 -7.92
CA ASP A 192 15.28 -10.36 -8.73
C ASP A 192 16.57 -9.66 -8.26
N PRO A 193 17.64 -9.63 -9.07
CA PRO A 193 18.91 -9.03 -8.66
C PRO A 193 18.85 -7.50 -8.56
N ARG A 194 17.76 -6.88 -8.98
CA ARG A 194 17.58 -5.42 -8.93
C ARG A 194 17.19 -4.92 -7.54
N VAL A 195 16.75 -5.81 -6.65
CA VAL A 195 16.10 -5.44 -5.39
C VAL A 195 16.58 -6.27 -4.20
N GLU A 196 16.43 -5.72 -3.01
CA GLU A 196 16.49 -6.44 -1.74
C GLU A 196 15.08 -6.50 -1.14
N VAL A 197 14.69 -7.65 -0.58
CA VAL A 197 13.34 -7.90 -0.10
C VAL A 197 13.32 -8.48 1.30
N VAL A 198 12.28 -8.11 2.08
CA VAL A 198 11.91 -8.79 3.32
C VAL A 198 10.39 -8.90 3.40
N ILE A 199 9.87 -10.02 3.90
CA ILE A 199 8.44 -10.19 4.18
C ILE A 199 8.22 -10.05 5.68
N LEU A 200 7.41 -9.08 6.07
CA LEU A 200 7.01 -8.86 7.46
C LEU A 200 5.66 -9.53 7.72
N PRO A 201 5.49 -10.35 8.76
CA PRO A 201 4.21 -10.98 9.10
C PRO A 201 3.29 -9.98 9.83
N LEU A 202 3.03 -8.85 9.21
CA LEU A 202 2.09 -7.84 9.66
C LEU A 202 0.77 -8.02 8.91
N ARG A 203 -0.31 -8.27 9.63
CA ARG A 203 -1.60 -8.62 9.02
C ARG A 203 -1.42 -9.76 8.00
N ASP A 204 -1.80 -9.53 6.75
CA ASP A 204 -1.69 -10.48 5.63
C ASP A 204 -0.31 -10.44 4.93
N GLY A 205 0.68 -9.90 5.61
CA GLY A 205 2.05 -9.76 5.09
C GLY A 205 2.29 -8.42 4.40
N LEU A 206 3.28 -7.70 4.87
CA LEU A 206 3.80 -6.49 4.23
C LEU A 206 5.22 -6.77 3.73
N THR A 207 5.48 -6.53 2.45
CA THR A 207 6.79 -6.77 1.84
C THR A 207 7.44 -5.45 1.43
N PRO A 208 8.36 -4.91 2.24
CA PRO A 208 9.30 -3.88 1.78
C PRO A 208 10.27 -4.45 0.74
N VAL A 209 10.40 -3.71 -0.36
CA VAL A 209 11.33 -3.96 -1.47
C VAL A 209 12.19 -2.73 -1.65
N SER A 210 13.51 -2.86 -1.54
CA SER A 210 14.47 -1.78 -1.78
C SER A 210 15.04 -1.91 -3.19
N TYR A 211 14.86 -0.88 -4.02
CA TYR A 211 15.44 -0.82 -5.36
C TYR A 211 16.93 -0.46 -5.26
N THR A 212 17.75 -1.47 -5.21
CA THR A 212 19.21 -1.30 -5.24
C THR A 212 19.66 -1.30 -6.68
N HIS A 213 19.95 -0.13 -7.24
CA HIS A 213 20.57 -0.07 -8.57
C HIS A 213 21.97 -0.69 -8.49
N LEU A 214 22.06 -1.99 -8.76
CA LEU A 214 23.35 -2.63 -9.02
C LEU A 214 23.91 -2.05 -10.33
N THR A 215 24.73 -1.00 -10.22
CA THR A 215 25.75 -0.79 -11.22
C THR A 215 26.61 -2.04 -11.16
N LEU A 216 26.47 -2.93 -12.15
CA LEU A 216 27.44 -4.00 -12.33
C LEU A 216 28.83 -3.38 -12.28
N PRO A 217 29.77 -3.88 -11.47
CA PRO A 217 31.11 -3.38 -11.51
C PRO A 217 31.63 -3.63 -12.94
N THR A 218 31.97 -2.54 -13.61
CA THR A 218 32.66 -2.55 -14.92
C THR A 218 34.03 -3.20 -14.80
#